data_3e673f08da0c09386fcb4132a866dd59
#
_entry.id   3e673f08da0c09386fcb4132a866dd59
#
_cell.length_a   1.000
_cell.length_b   1.000
_cell.length_c   1.000
_cell.angle_alpha   90.00
_cell.angle_beta   90.00
_cell.angle_gamma   90.00
#
_symmetry.space_group_name_H-M   'P 1'
#
loop_
_entity.id
_entity.type
_entity.pdbx_description
1 polymer ?
#
loop_
_entity_poly.entity_id
_entity_poly.type
_entity_poly.pdbx_seq_one_letter_code
_entity_poly.pdbx_strand_id
1 'polypeptide(L)'
;MWDEPFDVEALEASAGEVERVLVVVVPSARDWERVQREGWYRIPVKRAPPRIAARYLAFYHTAACGESLRWRIAHYAPVRGYRVVPRREVLVEEPDHPRADQLYYRVELGPLEALPRPIPSRSLRRVTFIATTLAQLLSAGEINDLWDRETARDRLWRALRAREIPAERGYLLRDGATEYRVDLAVRRDPQRLAIYCVGPNGRRATAGGAPSAPAEVLERRGWQALRFLVAEIMGAPEQCADAVCSLLEGTPAGQ
;
A
#
# COMPACT_ATOMS: atom_id res chain seq x y z
N MET A 1 -8.01 8.39 -31.28
CA MET A 1 -7.38 9.62 -30.77
C MET A 1 -6.97 9.35 -29.33
N TRP A 2 -5.96 8.43 -29.11
CA TRP A 2 -5.38 8.04 -27.81
C TRP A 2 -3.93 7.61 -28.02
N ASP A 3 -3.18 8.43 -28.81
CA ASP A 3 -1.80 8.11 -29.25
C ASP A 3 -0.78 9.13 -28.71
N GLU A 4 -1.02 9.68 -27.51
CA GLU A 4 0.03 10.39 -26.82
C GLU A 4 0.75 9.46 -25.85
N PRO A 5 2.07 9.25 -26.01
CA PRO A 5 2.86 8.58 -24.99
C PRO A 5 2.77 9.42 -23.71
N PHE A 6 2.43 8.77 -22.62
CA PHE A 6 2.41 9.37 -21.28
C PHE A 6 3.83 9.93 -21.01
N ASP A 7 3.93 11.25 -21.00
CA ASP A 7 5.20 11.97 -20.93
C ASP A 7 5.84 11.77 -19.56
N VAL A 8 6.94 11.02 -19.54
CA VAL A 8 7.72 10.77 -18.31
C VAL A 8 8.40 12.06 -17.83
N GLU A 9 8.66 13.02 -18.74
CA GLU A 9 9.26 14.32 -18.40
C GLU A 9 8.32 15.19 -17.56
N ALA A 10 7.00 15.03 -17.68
CA ALA A 10 6.03 15.69 -16.80
C ALA A 10 6.09 15.18 -15.35
N LEU A 11 6.69 14.00 -15.10
CA LEU A 11 6.96 13.45 -13.77
C LEU A 11 8.25 14.03 -13.14
N GLU A 12 9.15 14.58 -13.93
CA GLU A 12 10.42 15.14 -13.43
C GLU A 12 10.30 16.60 -12.97
N ALA A 13 9.19 17.28 -13.26
CA ALA A 13 9.03 18.71 -12.99
C ALA A 13 8.64 19.06 -11.54
N SER A 14 8.45 18.08 -10.64
CA SER A 14 8.10 18.33 -9.24
C SER A 14 9.27 18.02 -8.32
N ALA A 15 10.16 18.98 -8.16
CA ALA A 15 11.28 18.96 -7.22
C ALA A 15 10.77 18.76 -5.79
N GLY A 16 10.93 17.53 -5.26
CA GLY A 16 10.45 17.09 -3.94
C GLY A 16 9.61 15.82 -3.99
N GLU A 17 9.39 15.23 -5.16
CA GLU A 17 8.58 14.01 -5.29
C GLU A 17 9.27 12.78 -4.68
N VAL A 18 8.57 12.24 -3.71
CA VAL A 18 8.84 10.93 -3.13
C VAL A 18 8.93 9.88 -4.25
N GLU A 19 10.09 9.24 -4.42
CA GLU A 19 10.31 8.21 -5.43
C GLU A 19 9.35 7.04 -5.24
N ARG A 20 8.30 7.00 -6.04
CA ARG A 20 7.22 6.02 -5.94
C ARG A 20 7.64 4.68 -6.49
N VAL A 21 7.32 3.64 -5.76
CA VAL A 21 7.49 2.24 -6.15
C VAL A 21 6.14 1.55 -6.17
N LEU A 22 5.87 0.79 -7.22
CA LEU A 22 4.75 -0.14 -7.27
C LEU A 22 5.28 -1.56 -7.19
N VAL A 23 4.96 -2.27 -6.11
CA VAL A 23 5.23 -3.69 -6.03
C VAL A 23 4.19 -4.44 -6.86
N VAL A 24 4.66 -5.31 -7.73
CA VAL A 24 3.85 -6.14 -8.64
C VAL A 24 4.11 -7.62 -8.38
N VAL A 25 3.12 -8.47 -8.65
CA VAL A 25 3.21 -9.91 -8.40
C VAL A 25 3.66 -10.64 -9.65
N VAL A 26 4.80 -11.30 -9.60
CA VAL A 26 5.30 -12.19 -10.66
C VAL A 26 4.67 -13.57 -10.48
N PRO A 27 3.71 -13.97 -11.33
CA PRO A 27 2.92 -15.18 -11.12
C PRO A 27 3.64 -16.46 -11.55
N SER A 28 4.68 -16.38 -12.38
CA SER A 28 5.37 -17.55 -12.92
C SER A 28 6.84 -17.26 -13.25
N ALA A 29 7.64 -18.31 -13.35
CA ALA A 29 9.04 -18.23 -13.79
C ALA A 29 9.14 -17.64 -15.21
N ARG A 30 8.21 -17.96 -16.10
CA ARG A 30 8.17 -17.42 -17.47
C ARG A 30 7.94 -15.90 -17.50
N ASP A 31 7.07 -15.36 -16.62
CA ASP A 31 6.89 -13.93 -16.51
C ASP A 31 8.14 -13.26 -15.94
N TRP A 32 8.85 -13.94 -15.05
CA TRP A 32 10.13 -13.46 -14.53
C TRP A 32 11.24 -13.45 -15.60
N GLU A 33 11.32 -14.51 -16.42
CA GLU A 33 12.24 -14.52 -17.58
C GLU A 33 12.01 -13.35 -18.54
N ARG A 34 10.76 -12.98 -18.81
CA ARG A 34 10.45 -11.81 -19.64
C ARG A 34 10.98 -10.53 -19.03
N VAL A 35 10.78 -10.33 -17.74
CA VAL A 35 11.33 -9.16 -17.02
C VAL A 35 12.85 -9.11 -17.19
N GLN A 36 13.54 -10.24 -17.00
CA GLN A 36 15.00 -10.32 -17.05
C GLN A 36 15.58 -10.14 -18.46
N ARG A 37 14.97 -10.77 -19.47
CA ARG A 37 15.50 -10.83 -20.83
C ARG A 37 14.96 -9.75 -21.75
N GLU A 38 13.68 -9.42 -21.60
CA GLU A 38 12.98 -8.52 -22.51
C GLU A 38 12.79 -7.12 -21.92
N GLY A 39 13.04 -6.93 -20.62
CA GLY A 39 12.98 -5.63 -19.96
C GLY A 39 11.58 -5.01 -19.90
N TRP A 40 10.52 -5.81 -19.79
CA TRP A 40 9.16 -5.30 -19.64
C TRP A 40 8.30 -6.17 -18.73
N TYR A 41 7.23 -5.55 -18.19
CA TYR A 41 6.24 -6.24 -17.36
C TYR A 41 4.81 -5.87 -17.80
N ARG A 42 3.83 -6.73 -17.50
CA ARG A 42 2.43 -6.54 -17.89
C ARG A 42 1.49 -6.46 -16.71
N ILE A 43 0.55 -5.51 -16.74
CA ILE A 43 -0.49 -5.35 -15.73
C ILE A 43 -1.85 -5.30 -16.44
N PRO A 44 -2.81 -6.21 -16.13
CA PRO A 44 -4.15 -6.12 -16.69
C PRO A 44 -4.81 -4.79 -16.31
N VAL A 45 -5.32 -4.02 -17.28
CA VAL A 45 -5.95 -2.70 -17.02
C VAL A 45 -7.09 -2.82 -16.02
N LYS A 46 -7.92 -3.86 -16.13
CA LYS A 46 -9.04 -4.10 -15.21
C LYS A 46 -8.64 -4.36 -13.74
N ARG A 47 -7.38 -4.71 -13.50
CA ARG A 47 -6.84 -5.03 -12.17
C ARG A 47 -5.80 -4.03 -11.69
N ALA A 48 -5.44 -3.07 -12.52
CA ALA A 48 -4.46 -2.07 -12.19
C ALA A 48 -4.92 -1.22 -10.99
N PRO A 49 -4.00 -0.80 -10.12
CA PRO A 49 -4.33 0.12 -9.05
C PRO A 49 -4.74 1.48 -9.63
N PRO A 50 -5.54 2.29 -8.88
CA PRO A 50 -5.99 3.62 -9.35
C PRO A 50 -4.84 4.55 -9.76
N ARG A 51 -3.65 4.36 -9.19
CA ARG A 51 -2.42 5.07 -9.54
C ARG A 51 -1.38 4.06 -9.97
N ILE A 52 -1.33 3.79 -11.26
CA ILE A 52 -0.33 2.88 -11.84
C ILE A 52 1.03 3.54 -12.01
N ALA A 53 1.06 4.87 -12.22
CA ALA A 53 2.29 5.62 -12.44
C ALA A 53 3.21 5.52 -11.22
N ALA A 54 4.36 4.89 -11.41
CA ALA A 54 5.42 4.74 -10.45
C ALA A 54 6.76 4.91 -11.14
N ARG A 55 7.76 5.43 -10.43
CA ARG A 55 9.13 5.57 -10.96
C ARG A 55 9.86 4.22 -11.02
N TYR A 56 9.48 3.28 -10.13
CA TYR A 56 10.06 1.95 -10.07
C TYR A 56 8.97 0.87 -9.95
N LEU A 57 9.22 -0.30 -10.54
CA LEU A 57 8.53 -1.54 -10.20
C LEU A 57 9.42 -2.42 -9.33
N ALA A 58 8.86 -3.02 -8.28
CA ALA A 58 9.50 -4.04 -7.47
C ALA A 58 8.73 -5.36 -7.62
N PHE A 59 9.44 -6.49 -7.66
CA PHE A 59 8.89 -7.76 -8.12
C PHE A 59 8.72 -8.73 -6.96
N TYR A 60 7.47 -8.98 -6.56
CA TYR A 60 7.11 -10.01 -5.59
C TYR A 60 6.89 -11.35 -6.30
N HIS A 61 7.69 -12.35 -5.95
CA HIS A 61 7.67 -13.67 -6.58
C HIS A 61 6.73 -14.62 -5.85
N THR A 62 5.85 -15.30 -6.61
CA THR A 62 5.01 -16.38 -6.08
C THR A 62 5.79 -17.68 -5.95
N ALA A 63 5.15 -18.75 -5.41
CA ALA A 63 5.75 -20.06 -5.32
C ALA A 63 6.19 -20.63 -6.69
N ALA A 64 5.49 -20.27 -7.77
CA ALA A 64 5.77 -20.74 -9.13
C ALA A 64 7.09 -20.15 -9.73
N CYS A 65 7.73 -19.21 -9.05
CA CYS A 65 9.03 -18.66 -9.48
C CYS A 65 10.24 -19.44 -8.96
N GLY A 66 10.03 -20.55 -8.28
CA GLY A 66 11.10 -21.42 -7.75
C GLY A 66 11.53 -21.06 -6.31
N GLU A 67 12.22 -22.00 -5.68
CA GLU A 67 12.57 -21.93 -4.24
C GLU A 67 13.40 -20.70 -3.85
N SER A 68 14.34 -20.33 -4.70
CA SER A 68 15.26 -19.21 -4.42
C SER A 68 14.59 -17.84 -4.40
N LEU A 69 13.48 -17.69 -5.12
CA LEU A 69 12.77 -16.41 -5.27
C LEU A 69 11.40 -16.38 -4.60
N ARG A 70 10.80 -17.55 -4.30
CA ARG A 70 9.43 -17.61 -3.77
C ARG A 70 9.21 -16.77 -2.51
N TRP A 71 8.07 -16.13 -2.45
CA TRP A 71 7.59 -15.37 -1.30
C TRP A 71 8.51 -14.24 -0.85
N ARG A 72 9.15 -13.56 -1.82
CA ARG A 72 10.02 -12.41 -1.52
C ARG A 72 10.07 -11.42 -2.67
N ILE A 73 10.52 -10.23 -2.34
CA ILE A 73 10.95 -9.22 -3.30
C ILE A 73 12.48 -9.19 -3.24
N ALA A 74 13.13 -9.48 -4.37
CA ALA A 74 14.60 -9.51 -4.45
C ALA A 74 15.13 -8.47 -5.44
N HIS A 75 14.28 -7.96 -6.35
CA HIS A 75 14.67 -7.06 -7.42
C HIS A 75 13.65 -5.96 -7.64
N TYR A 76 14.12 -4.85 -8.17
CA TYR A 76 13.32 -3.75 -8.67
C TYR A 76 13.94 -3.17 -9.94
N ALA A 77 13.21 -2.35 -10.70
CA ALA A 77 13.69 -1.71 -11.90
C ALA A 77 13.03 -0.34 -12.08
N PRO A 78 13.74 0.66 -12.63
CA PRO A 78 13.12 1.92 -13.02
C PRO A 78 12.15 1.70 -14.17
N VAL A 79 11.06 2.45 -14.18
CA VAL A 79 10.07 2.46 -15.26
C VAL A 79 10.49 3.48 -16.29
N ARG A 80 10.54 3.08 -17.57
CA ARG A 80 10.85 3.93 -18.71
C ARG A 80 9.62 4.45 -19.43
N GLY A 81 8.51 3.72 -19.35
CA GLY A 81 7.26 4.10 -19.98
C GLY A 81 6.16 3.07 -19.82
N TYR A 82 4.96 3.46 -20.24
CA TYR A 82 3.75 2.63 -20.22
C TYR A 82 3.09 2.68 -21.59
N ARG A 83 2.65 1.54 -22.11
CA ARG A 83 1.78 1.45 -23.28
C ARG A 83 0.58 0.59 -22.96
N VAL A 84 -0.60 0.97 -23.46
CA VAL A 84 -1.80 0.13 -23.36
C VAL A 84 -1.92 -0.66 -24.65
N VAL A 85 -1.90 -1.97 -24.53
CA VAL A 85 -1.93 -2.90 -25.66
C VAL A 85 -2.85 -4.09 -25.35
N PRO A 86 -3.46 -4.72 -26.38
CA PRO A 86 -4.23 -5.94 -26.19
C PRO A 86 -3.33 -7.12 -25.79
N ARG A 87 -3.91 -8.11 -25.09
CA ARG A 87 -3.19 -9.30 -24.62
C ARG A 87 -2.40 -9.99 -25.73
N ARG A 88 -2.97 -10.13 -26.92
CA ARG A 88 -2.33 -10.79 -28.07
C ARG A 88 -1.00 -10.16 -28.49
N GLU A 89 -0.78 -8.89 -28.19
CA GLU A 89 0.47 -8.21 -28.49
C GLU A 89 1.55 -8.45 -27.41
N VAL A 90 1.16 -8.74 -26.17
CA VAL A 90 2.10 -9.06 -25.07
C VAL A 90 2.30 -10.55 -24.88
N LEU A 91 1.40 -11.38 -25.39
CA LEU A 91 1.47 -12.84 -25.34
C LEU A 91 1.21 -13.39 -26.73
N VAL A 92 2.14 -13.13 -27.63
CA VAL A 92 2.05 -13.51 -29.05
C VAL A 92 1.97 -15.03 -29.27
N GLU A 93 2.37 -15.80 -28.27
CA GLU A 93 2.27 -17.26 -28.27
C GLU A 93 0.87 -17.80 -27.96
N GLU A 94 -0.07 -16.92 -27.56
CA GLU A 94 -1.45 -17.26 -27.21
C GLU A 94 -2.47 -16.40 -28.01
N PRO A 95 -2.42 -16.40 -29.36
CA PRO A 95 -3.23 -15.46 -30.16
C PRO A 95 -4.75 -15.73 -30.04
N ASP A 96 -5.14 -16.99 -29.89
CA ASP A 96 -6.54 -17.43 -29.83
C ASP A 96 -7.10 -17.52 -28.41
N HIS A 97 -6.37 -16.97 -27.42
CA HIS A 97 -6.83 -17.02 -26.05
C HIS A 97 -8.18 -16.27 -25.89
N PRO A 98 -9.18 -16.79 -25.10
CA PRO A 98 -10.49 -16.14 -24.92
C PRO A 98 -10.43 -14.67 -24.42
N ARG A 99 -9.29 -14.24 -23.92
CA ARG A 99 -9.02 -12.87 -23.47
C ARG A 99 -7.98 -12.16 -24.33
N ALA A 100 -7.84 -12.53 -25.62
CA ALA A 100 -6.85 -11.95 -26.53
C ALA A 100 -6.96 -10.42 -26.63
N ASP A 101 -8.20 -9.90 -26.58
CA ASP A 101 -8.50 -8.47 -26.67
C ASP A 101 -8.48 -7.72 -25.32
N GLN A 102 -8.24 -8.43 -24.21
CA GLN A 102 -8.14 -7.78 -22.92
C GLN A 102 -6.94 -6.83 -22.90
N LEU A 103 -7.16 -5.58 -22.49
CA LEU A 103 -6.12 -4.55 -22.43
C LEU A 103 -5.18 -4.76 -21.23
N TYR A 104 -3.91 -4.56 -21.51
CA TYR A 104 -2.81 -4.59 -20.54
C TYR A 104 -1.98 -3.32 -20.63
N TYR A 105 -1.52 -2.83 -19.50
CA TYR A 105 -0.36 -1.96 -19.48
C TYR A 105 0.87 -2.82 -19.75
N ARG A 106 1.60 -2.53 -20.81
CA ARG A 106 2.96 -2.99 -21.01
C ARG A 106 3.87 -1.91 -20.44
N VAL A 107 4.61 -2.27 -19.42
CA VAL A 107 5.51 -1.38 -18.68
C VAL A 107 6.92 -1.67 -19.14
N GLU A 108 7.56 -0.70 -19.79
CA GLU A 108 8.96 -0.78 -20.22
C GLU A 108 9.88 -0.48 -19.02
N LEU A 109 10.89 -1.30 -18.84
CA LEU A 109 11.78 -1.26 -17.68
C LEU A 109 13.19 -0.83 -18.06
N GLY A 110 13.86 -0.17 -17.15
CA GLY A 110 15.29 0.02 -17.20
C GLY A 110 16.05 -1.19 -16.63
N PRO A 111 17.34 -1.02 -16.31
CA PRO A 111 18.15 -2.09 -15.75
C PRO A 111 17.55 -2.66 -14.47
N LEU A 112 17.58 -3.98 -14.37
CA LEU A 112 17.13 -4.69 -13.17
C LEU A 112 18.17 -4.54 -12.07
N GLU A 113 17.75 -4.08 -10.90
CA GLU A 113 18.58 -3.88 -9.72
C GLU A 113 18.21 -4.88 -8.62
N ALA A 114 19.22 -5.46 -7.97
CA ALA A 114 19.03 -6.33 -6.82
C ALA A 114 18.87 -5.50 -5.53
N LEU A 115 17.92 -5.89 -4.67
CA LEU A 115 17.85 -5.31 -3.33
C LEU A 115 19.05 -5.77 -2.49
N PRO A 116 19.63 -4.90 -1.64
CA PRO A 116 20.71 -5.27 -0.72
C PRO A 116 20.34 -6.46 0.19
N ARG A 117 19.06 -6.57 0.54
CA ARG A 117 18.47 -7.72 1.23
C ARG A 117 17.10 -8.01 0.63
N PRO A 118 16.85 -9.28 0.24
CA PRO A 118 15.51 -9.67 -0.19
C PRO A 118 14.48 -9.47 0.93
N ILE A 119 13.31 -8.94 0.58
CA ILE A 119 12.21 -8.67 1.50
C ILE A 119 11.29 -9.90 1.52
N PRO A 120 11.28 -10.73 2.59
CA PRO A 120 10.45 -11.90 2.67
C PRO A 120 8.98 -11.54 2.98
N SER A 121 8.06 -12.40 2.55
CA SER A 121 6.68 -12.43 3.03
C SER A 121 6.55 -13.54 4.07
N ARG A 122 6.57 -13.17 5.34
CA ARG A 122 6.51 -14.13 6.46
C ARG A 122 5.09 -14.64 6.72
N SER A 123 4.10 -13.79 6.49
CA SER A 123 2.70 -14.14 6.57
C SER A 123 2.14 -14.24 5.17
N LEU A 124 1.71 -15.43 4.74
CA LEU A 124 1.15 -15.68 3.42
C LEU A 124 -0.16 -14.91 3.26
N ARG A 125 -0.08 -13.69 2.75
CA ARG A 125 -1.21 -12.85 2.38
C ARG A 125 -1.34 -12.77 0.87
N ARG A 126 -2.55 -12.61 0.39
CA ARG A 126 -2.81 -12.35 -1.02
C ARG A 126 -2.33 -10.94 -1.35
N VAL A 127 -1.14 -10.84 -1.91
CA VAL A 127 -0.61 -9.59 -2.44
C VAL A 127 -1.10 -9.43 -3.88
N THR A 128 -1.60 -8.24 -4.22
CA THR A 128 -1.89 -7.85 -5.62
C THR A 128 -0.96 -6.73 -6.05
N PHE A 129 -1.03 -5.59 -5.38
CA PHE A 129 -0.15 -4.44 -5.58
C PHE A 129 0.12 -3.77 -4.24
N ILE A 130 1.35 -3.28 -4.05
CA ILE A 130 1.71 -2.43 -2.91
C ILE A 130 2.31 -1.14 -3.45
N ALA A 131 1.66 -0.01 -3.16
CA ALA A 131 2.23 1.30 -3.40
C ALA A 131 3.13 1.67 -2.22
N THR A 132 4.38 2.02 -2.50
CA THR A 132 5.39 2.38 -1.49
C THR A 132 6.37 3.40 -2.05
N THR A 133 7.46 3.68 -1.33
CA THR A 133 8.55 4.55 -1.75
C THR A 133 9.85 3.77 -1.88
N LEU A 134 10.82 4.30 -2.65
CA LEU A 134 12.13 3.67 -2.78
C LEU A 134 12.85 3.59 -1.41
N ALA A 135 12.78 4.64 -0.63
CA ALA A 135 13.37 4.67 0.72
C ALA A 135 12.77 3.55 1.61
N GLN A 136 11.46 3.35 1.55
CA GLN A 136 10.77 2.32 2.30
C GLN A 136 11.09 0.92 1.76
N LEU A 137 11.18 0.75 0.43
CA LEU A 137 11.60 -0.50 -0.20
C LEU A 137 13.00 -0.90 0.25
N LEU A 138 13.96 0.03 0.28
CA LEU A 138 15.35 -0.24 0.66
C LEU A 138 15.54 -0.52 2.15
N SER A 139 14.64 -0.02 3.01
CA SER A 139 14.71 -0.18 4.47
C SER A 139 13.85 -1.32 5.02
N ALA A 140 12.93 -1.88 4.21
CA ALA A 140 11.98 -2.90 4.65
C ALA A 140 12.67 -4.22 5.05
N GLY A 141 12.30 -4.76 6.20
CA GLY A 141 12.73 -6.08 6.68
C GLY A 141 11.80 -7.22 6.29
N GLU A 142 10.53 -6.89 5.96
CA GLU A 142 9.51 -7.83 5.49
C GLU A 142 8.42 -7.10 4.68
N ILE A 143 7.55 -7.83 3.98
CA ILE A 143 6.60 -7.24 3.02
C ILE A 143 5.59 -6.29 3.65
N ASN A 144 5.23 -6.49 4.93
CA ASN A 144 4.28 -5.61 5.62
C ASN A 144 4.87 -4.22 5.94
N ASP A 145 6.19 -4.08 5.92
CA ASP A 145 6.87 -2.79 6.11
C ASP A 145 6.69 -1.85 4.91
N LEU A 146 6.26 -2.39 3.77
CA LEU A 146 6.09 -1.65 2.51
C LEU A 146 4.81 -0.82 2.45
N TRP A 147 3.82 -1.10 3.31
CA TRP A 147 2.57 -0.39 3.27
C TRP A 147 2.71 1.04 3.78
N ASP A 148 2.28 1.99 2.95
CA ASP A 148 2.19 3.38 3.37
C ASP A 148 1.04 3.57 4.37
N ARG A 149 1.39 4.16 5.50
CA ARG A 149 0.47 4.42 6.59
C ARG A 149 -0.60 5.46 6.25
N GLU A 150 -0.29 6.45 5.43
CA GLU A 150 -1.28 7.43 4.99
C GLU A 150 -2.34 6.79 4.10
N THR A 151 -1.93 5.88 3.21
CA THR A 151 -2.85 5.07 2.40
C THR A 151 -3.74 4.18 3.26
N ALA A 152 -3.19 3.53 4.30
CA ALA A 152 -3.97 2.72 5.24
C ALA A 152 -4.96 3.58 6.03
N ARG A 153 -4.52 4.72 6.56
CA ARG A 153 -5.39 5.68 7.27
C ARG A 153 -6.56 6.13 6.40
N ASP A 154 -6.29 6.51 5.14
CA ASP A 154 -7.33 6.96 4.22
C ASP A 154 -8.29 5.83 3.84
N ARG A 155 -7.80 4.59 3.77
CA ARG A 155 -8.62 3.42 3.49
C ARG A 155 -9.57 3.11 4.64
N LEU A 156 -9.07 3.09 5.86
CA LEU A 156 -9.88 2.91 7.06
C LEU A 156 -10.88 4.06 7.24
N TRP A 157 -10.47 5.30 6.98
CA TRP A 157 -11.36 6.45 7.04
C TRP A 157 -12.54 6.33 6.08
N ARG A 158 -12.33 5.84 4.85
CA ARG A 158 -13.42 5.60 3.89
C ARG A 158 -14.35 4.49 4.37
N ALA A 159 -13.82 3.41 4.93
CA ALA A 159 -14.62 2.32 5.48
C ALA A 159 -15.48 2.76 6.67
N LEU A 160 -14.95 3.63 7.55
CA LEU A 160 -15.70 4.24 8.64
C LEU A 160 -16.82 5.16 8.12
N ARG A 161 -16.51 5.99 7.13
CA ARG A 161 -17.53 6.86 6.51
C ARG A 161 -18.66 6.10 5.82
N ALA A 162 -18.35 4.98 5.19
CA ALA A 162 -19.37 4.10 4.60
C ALA A 162 -20.34 3.52 5.64
N ARG A 163 -19.95 3.53 6.93
CA ARG A 163 -20.76 3.13 8.10
C ARG A 163 -21.32 4.33 8.87
N GLU A 164 -21.27 5.50 8.27
CA GLU A 164 -21.73 6.76 8.89
C GLU A 164 -21.03 7.13 10.21
N ILE A 165 -19.78 6.60 10.40
CA ILE A 165 -18.95 6.96 11.55
C ILE A 165 -18.11 8.19 11.19
N PRO A 166 -18.36 9.35 11.84
CA PRO A 166 -17.58 10.55 11.60
C PRO A 166 -16.19 10.41 12.23
N ALA A 167 -15.17 10.27 11.41
CA ALA A 167 -13.78 10.20 11.83
C ALA A 167 -12.97 11.38 11.28
N GLU A 168 -12.26 12.06 12.16
CA GLU A 168 -11.36 13.16 11.82
C GLU A 168 -9.96 12.63 11.59
N ARG A 169 -9.32 13.01 10.47
CA ARG A 169 -7.98 12.59 10.10
C ARG A 169 -6.92 13.52 10.66
N GLY A 170 -5.86 12.93 11.25
CA GLY A 170 -4.69 13.68 11.74
C GLY A 170 -5.02 14.61 12.91
N TYR A 171 -5.94 14.19 13.76
CA TYR A 171 -6.36 14.95 14.92
C TYR A 171 -5.18 15.27 15.87
N LEU A 172 -5.14 16.52 16.33
CA LEU A 172 -4.14 16.96 17.30
C LEU A 172 -4.75 17.01 18.71
N LEU A 173 -4.30 16.09 19.56
CA LEU A 173 -4.65 16.07 20.97
C LEU A 173 -3.65 16.90 21.75
N ARG A 174 -4.14 17.95 22.41
CA ARG A 174 -3.31 18.83 23.26
C ARG A 174 -3.38 18.40 24.73
N ASP A 175 -2.22 18.27 25.34
CA ASP A 175 -2.07 18.05 26.78
C ASP A 175 -1.00 18.99 27.34
N GLY A 176 -1.44 20.07 27.97
CA GLY A 176 -0.55 21.18 28.35
C GLY A 176 0.08 21.84 27.12
N ALA A 177 1.41 21.93 27.12
CA ALA A 177 2.20 22.46 26.00
C ALA A 177 2.52 21.41 24.92
N THR A 178 2.15 20.14 25.11
CA THR A 178 2.49 19.05 24.20
C THR A 178 1.33 18.74 23.27
N GLU A 179 1.63 18.64 21.98
CA GLU A 179 0.69 18.18 20.96
C GLU A 179 0.99 16.74 20.56
N TYR A 180 -0.03 15.91 20.55
CA TYR A 180 0.02 14.50 20.12
C TYR A 180 -0.83 14.31 18.89
N ARG A 181 -0.35 13.55 17.91
CA ARG A 181 -1.11 13.28 16.68
C ARG A 181 -1.80 11.93 16.78
N VAL A 182 -3.11 11.94 16.56
CA VAL A 182 -3.96 10.76 16.37
C VAL A 182 -4.22 10.57 14.88
N ASP A 183 -4.11 9.35 14.36
CA ASP A 183 -4.31 9.11 12.92
C ASP A 183 -5.75 9.32 12.49
N LEU A 184 -6.69 8.74 13.24
CA LEU A 184 -8.13 8.95 13.09
C LEU A 184 -8.76 9.12 14.48
N ALA A 185 -9.50 10.18 14.69
CA ALA A 185 -10.24 10.45 15.91
C ALA A 185 -11.73 10.27 15.66
N VAL A 186 -12.41 9.46 16.46
CA VAL A 186 -13.88 9.34 16.47
C VAL A 186 -14.38 9.93 17.77
N ARG A 187 -15.34 10.86 17.66
CA ARG A 187 -16.00 11.51 18.80
C ARG A 187 -17.50 11.29 18.70
N ARG A 188 -18.03 10.46 19.54
CA ARG A 188 -19.47 10.18 19.65
C ARG A 188 -19.81 10.16 21.14
N ASP A 189 -20.27 11.28 21.67
CA ASP A 189 -20.48 11.46 23.10
C ASP A 189 -21.27 10.30 23.75
N PRO A 190 -20.80 9.79 24.87
CA PRO A 190 -19.59 10.17 25.64
C PRO A 190 -18.27 9.55 25.11
N GLN A 191 -18.30 8.72 24.10
CA GLN A 191 -17.18 7.92 23.60
C GLN A 191 -16.21 8.73 22.74
N ARG A 192 -14.91 8.52 22.97
CA ARG A 192 -13.82 9.12 22.20
C ARG A 192 -12.78 8.05 21.87
N LEU A 193 -12.62 7.75 20.59
CA LEU A 193 -11.67 6.74 20.13
C LEU A 193 -10.50 7.39 19.43
N ALA A 194 -9.28 7.09 19.88
CA ALA A 194 -8.03 7.46 19.25
C ALA A 194 -7.50 6.25 18.46
N ILE A 195 -7.61 6.28 17.13
CA ILE A 195 -7.25 5.16 16.27
C ILE A 195 -5.86 5.43 15.67
N TYR A 196 -4.99 4.45 15.79
CA TYR A 196 -3.62 4.48 15.28
C TYR A 196 -3.39 3.37 14.25
N CYS A 197 -2.84 3.75 13.09
CA CYS A 197 -2.34 2.82 12.10
C CYS A 197 -0.88 2.52 12.43
N VAL A 198 -0.55 1.27 12.78
CA VAL A 198 0.78 0.90 13.25
C VAL A 198 1.44 -0.12 12.32
N GLY A 199 2.77 -0.06 12.21
CA GLY A 199 3.57 -1.06 11.51
C GLY A 199 3.64 -2.38 12.29
N PRO A 200 4.30 -3.41 11.74
CA PRO A 200 4.35 -4.77 12.30
C PRO A 200 4.97 -4.84 13.70
N ASN A 201 5.82 -3.88 14.07
CA ASN A 201 6.42 -3.80 15.41
C ASN A 201 5.61 -2.95 16.39
N GLY A 202 4.37 -2.61 16.08
CA GLY A 202 3.55 -1.72 16.91
C GLY A 202 4.04 -0.27 16.96
N ARG A 203 5.16 0.03 16.31
CA ARG A 203 5.74 1.38 16.28
C ARG A 203 5.11 2.19 15.15
N ARG A 204 4.81 3.44 15.44
CA ARG A 204 4.55 4.43 14.40
C ARG A 204 5.83 4.64 13.60
N ALA A 205 5.77 4.52 12.29
CA ALA A 205 6.83 5.01 11.42
C ALA A 205 6.89 6.55 11.60
N THR A 206 7.85 7.02 12.34
CA THR A 206 8.11 8.45 12.59
C THR A 206 8.83 9.05 11.39
N ALA A 207 8.09 9.51 10.40
CA ALA A 207 8.58 10.52 9.49
C ALA A 207 8.02 11.86 9.96
N GLY A 208 8.82 12.65 10.71
CA GLY A 208 8.62 14.04 11.06
C GLY A 208 7.20 14.48 11.44
N GLY A 209 6.80 14.33 12.69
CA GLY A 209 5.49 14.81 13.17
C GLY A 209 5.32 14.64 14.68
N ALA A 210 4.28 15.24 15.24
CA ALA A 210 3.94 15.14 16.65
C ALA A 210 3.87 13.66 17.11
N PRO A 211 4.36 13.31 18.32
CA PRO A 211 4.37 11.95 18.85
C PRO A 211 2.94 11.40 19.02
N SER A 212 2.82 10.07 19.19
CA SER A 212 1.55 9.47 19.64
C SER A 212 1.30 9.81 21.10
N ALA A 213 0.04 10.00 21.47
CA ALA A 213 -0.31 10.19 22.86
C ALA A 213 0.00 8.91 23.68
N PRO A 214 0.68 9.02 24.83
CA PRO A 214 0.79 7.94 25.80
C PRO A 214 -0.58 7.49 26.30
N ALA A 215 -0.68 6.25 26.79
CA ALA A 215 -1.93 5.70 27.31
C ALA A 215 -2.52 6.56 28.45
N GLU A 216 -1.66 7.01 29.36
CA GLU A 216 -2.05 7.84 30.52
C GLU A 216 -2.66 9.19 30.09
N VAL A 217 -2.16 9.77 28.98
CA VAL A 217 -2.72 11.01 28.43
C VAL A 217 -4.10 10.75 27.83
N LEU A 218 -4.23 9.66 27.08
CA LEU A 218 -5.52 9.27 26.47
C LEU A 218 -6.57 9.01 27.54
N GLU A 219 -6.25 8.18 28.54
CA GLU A 219 -7.15 7.82 29.64
C GLU A 219 -7.60 9.08 30.42
N ARG A 220 -6.65 9.94 30.82
CA ARG A 220 -6.96 11.19 31.53
C ARG A 220 -7.86 12.13 30.74
N ARG A 221 -7.80 12.07 29.42
CA ARG A 221 -8.62 12.85 28.50
C ARG A 221 -9.89 12.13 28.05
N GLY A 222 -10.17 10.94 28.58
CA GLY A 222 -11.35 10.15 28.26
C GLY A 222 -11.33 9.55 26.85
N TRP A 223 -10.11 9.28 26.31
CA TRP A 223 -9.94 8.64 25.02
C TRP A 223 -9.58 7.17 25.19
N GLN A 224 -10.24 6.30 24.43
CA GLN A 224 -9.85 4.91 24.29
C GLN A 224 -8.95 4.75 23.03
N ALA A 225 -7.82 4.07 23.21
CA ALA A 225 -6.89 3.82 22.12
C ALA A 225 -7.22 2.54 21.35
N LEU A 226 -7.26 2.63 20.03
CA LEU A 226 -7.32 1.48 19.13
C LEU A 226 -6.08 1.47 18.23
N ARG A 227 -5.51 0.29 18.01
CA ARG A 227 -4.36 0.10 17.13
C ARG A 227 -4.67 -0.98 16.11
N PHE A 228 -4.63 -0.61 14.84
CA PHE A 228 -4.73 -1.55 13.73
C PHE A 228 -3.40 -1.63 13.01
N LEU A 229 -2.97 -2.84 12.68
CA LEU A 229 -1.83 -3.01 11.80
C LEU A 229 -2.17 -2.45 10.40
N VAL A 230 -1.23 -1.73 9.81
CA VAL A 230 -1.38 -1.24 8.43
C VAL A 230 -1.78 -2.37 7.48
N ALA A 231 -1.17 -3.55 7.66
CA ALA A 231 -1.47 -4.72 6.86
C ALA A 231 -2.91 -5.25 7.03
N GLU A 232 -3.49 -5.16 8.24
CA GLU A 232 -4.90 -5.52 8.49
C GLU A 232 -5.83 -4.55 7.76
N ILE A 233 -5.59 -3.25 7.91
CA ILE A 233 -6.37 -2.22 7.21
C ILE A 233 -6.30 -2.41 5.69
N MET A 234 -5.10 -2.70 5.16
CA MET A 234 -4.92 -2.88 3.72
C MET A 234 -5.56 -4.16 3.20
N GLY A 235 -5.63 -5.22 4.02
CA GLY A 235 -6.26 -6.49 3.66
C GLY A 235 -7.77 -6.51 3.84
N ALA A 236 -8.28 -5.93 4.93
CA ALA A 236 -9.70 -6.00 5.32
C ALA A 236 -10.14 -4.71 6.07
N PRO A 237 -10.19 -3.55 5.41
CA PRO A 237 -10.55 -2.28 6.05
C PRO A 237 -11.96 -2.31 6.64
N GLU A 238 -12.86 -3.12 6.04
CA GLU A 238 -14.24 -3.27 6.50
C GLU A 238 -14.29 -3.95 7.88
N GLN A 239 -13.49 -4.99 8.10
CA GLN A 239 -13.41 -5.66 9.40
C GLN A 239 -12.84 -4.75 10.49
N CYS A 240 -11.85 -3.92 10.14
CA CYS A 240 -11.34 -2.90 11.05
C CYS A 240 -12.42 -1.87 11.41
N ALA A 241 -13.24 -1.46 10.43
CA ALA A 241 -14.35 -0.54 10.68
C ALA A 241 -15.46 -1.20 11.51
N ASP A 242 -15.76 -2.49 11.31
CA ASP A 242 -16.73 -3.26 12.11
C ASP A 242 -16.27 -3.35 13.57
N ALA A 243 -14.98 -3.53 13.83
CA ALA A 243 -14.44 -3.50 15.18
C ALA A 243 -14.64 -2.14 15.87
N VAL A 244 -14.51 -1.04 15.12
CA VAL A 244 -14.81 0.31 15.64
C VAL A 244 -16.31 0.46 15.93
N CYS A 245 -17.21 -0.03 15.03
CA CYS A 245 -18.66 -0.03 15.26
C CYS A 245 -19.01 -0.75 16.55
N SER A 246 -18.52 -1.99 16.71
CA SER A 246 -18.82 -2.84 17.89
C SER A 246 -18.42 -2.16 19.21
N LEU A 247 -17.32 -1.41 19.21
CA LEU A 247 -16.89 -0.64 20.39
C LEU A 247 -17.80 0.56 20.68
N LEU A 248 -18.29 1.21 19.63
CA LEU A 248 -19.21 2.34 19.76
C LEU A 248 -20.63 1.89 20.18
N GLU A 249 -21.01 0.65 19.91
CA GLU A 249 -22.31 0.07 20.26
C GLU A 249 -22.26 -0.67 21.61
N GLY A 250 -21.11 -1.27 21.96
CA GLY A 250 -20.95 -2.15 23.12
C GLY A 250 -20.72 -1.46 24.46
N THR A 251 -20.66 -0.11 24.53
CA THR A 251 -20.59 0.63 25.81
C THR A 251 -21.99 1.10 26.17
N PRO A 252 -22.66 0.47 27.17
CA PRO A 252 -23.96 0.95 27.64
C PRO A 252 -23.80 2.40 28.11
N ALA A 253 -24.75 3.25 27.73
CA ALA A 253 -24.86 4.59 28.26
C ALA A 253 -24.87 4.49 29.79
N GLY A 254 -23.83 5.00 30.43
CA GLY A 254 -23.68 4.97 31.86
C GLY A 254 -24.89 5.63 32.54
N GLN A 255 -25.41 4.93 33.52
CA GLN A 255 -26.37 5.46 34.47
C GLN A 255 -25.76 6.60 35.29
#